data_9828e052d92e60ae729598c6918df1e0
#
_entry.id   9828e052d92e60ae729598c6918df1e0
#
_cell.length_a   1.000
_cell.length_b   1.000
_cell.length_c   1.000
_cell.angle_alpha   90.00
_cell.angle_beta   90.00
_cell.angle_gamma   90.00
#
_symmetry.space_group_name_H-M   'P 1'
#
loop_
_entity.id
_entity.type
_entity.pdbx_description
1 polymer ?
#
loop_
_entity_poly.entity_id
_entity_poly.type
_entity_poly.pdbx_seq_one_letter_code
_entity_poly.pdbx_strand_id
1 'polypeptide(L)'
;PATAETTNLPLPARDKAGAVITPIIGSVILEPDPASIPQASEMQPLGSTFGGVIKAAASSMPLTASLSSSSVISASVLWEAVGQPATNYTGYVHLLDAEGRQQAGFDRAPARDRFPTAAWRTGDRVLSDFPLQLPEGVTPGHYELWLGVYESASGGTVALPVSDSGDIP
;
A
#
# COMPACT_ATOMS: atom_id res chain seq x y z
N PRO A 1 18.55 -0.18 30.10
CA PRO A 1 17.22 0.03 29.65
C PRO A 1 17.15 -0.41 28.19
N ALA A 2 16.41 -1.51 27.94
CA ALA A 2 16.21 -2.05 26.62
C ALA A 2 15.28 -1.12 25.87
N THR A 3 15.72 -0.58 24.75
CA THR A 3 14.86 0.06 23.76
C THR A 3 13.97 -1.02 23.17
N ALA A 4 12.66 -0.90 23.37
CA ALA A 4 11.69 -1.72 22.70
C ALA A 4 11.82 -1.44 21.20
N GLU A 5 12.34 -2.39 20.43
CA GLU A 5 12.20 -2.40 18.99
C GLU A 5 10.71 -2.52 18.70
N THR A 6 10.13 -1.45 18.21
CA THR A 6 8.77 -1.47 17.66
C THR A 6 8.86 -2.26 16.37
N THR A 7 8.63 -3.56 16.45
CA THR A 7 8.49 -4.42 15.25
C THR A 7 7.22 -3.96 14.55
N ASN A 8 7.38 -3.16 13.52
CA ASN A 8 6.27 -2.71 12.68
C ASN A 8 5.86 -3.90 11.79
N LEU A 9 5.13 -4.84 12.37
CA LEU A 9 4.58 -5.97 11.62
C LEU A 9 3.50 -5.45 10.68
N PRO A 10 3.53 -5.83 9.39
CA PRO A 10 2.46 -5.46 8.47
C PRO A 10 1.13 -5.97 9.01
N LEU A 11 0.12 -5.09 9.02
CA LEU A 11 -1.22 -5.45 9.45
C LEU A 11 -1.87 -6.29 8.36
N PRO A 12 -2.15 -7.58 8.58
CA PRO A 12 -2.78 -8.41 7.57
C PRO A 12 -4.24 -7.98 7.37
N ALA A 13 -4.61 -7.65 6.15
CA ALA A 13 -6.00 -7.55 5.77
C ALA A 13 -6.66 -8.94 5.87
N ARG A 14 -7.95 -8.98 6.27
CA ARG A 14 -8.70 -10.23 6.41
C ARG A 14 -9.97 -10.15 5.60
N ASP A 15 -10.36 -11.27 4.99
CA ASP A 15 -11.65 -11.39 4.33
C ASP A 15 -12.80 -11.53 5.36
N LYS A 16 -14.03 -11.62 4.84
CA LYS A 16 -15.23 -11.80 5.70
C LYS A 16 -15.22 -13.10 6.49
N ALA A 17 -14.40 -14.08 6.09
CA ALA A 17 -14.23 -15.36 6.80
C ALA A 17 -13.07 -15.31 7.81
N GLY A 18 -12.36 -14.19 7.92
CA GLY A 18 -11.23 -13.99 8.83
C GLY A 18 -9.90 -14.51 8.28
N ALA A 19 -9.86 -15.01 7.04
CA ALA A 19 -8.60 -15.39 6.40
C ALA A 19 -7.77 -14.15 6.08
N VAL A 20 -6.46 -14.26 6.27
CA VAL A 20 -5.53 -13.20 5.92
C VAL A 20 -5.50 -13.08 4.41
N ILE A 21 -5.97 -11.94 3.89
CA ILE A 21 -5.83 -11.58 2.49
C ILE A 21 -4.90 -10.39 2.43
N THR A 22 -3.90 -10.52 1.61
CA THR A 22 -2.98 -9.43 1.31
C THR A 22 -3.14 -9.08 -0.15
N PRO A 23 -3.71 -7.92 -0.46
CA PRO A 23 -3.75 -7.47 -1.83
C PRO A 23 -2.32 -7.18 -2.28
N ILE A 24 -1.78 -8.05 -3.14
CA ILE A 24 -0.54 -7.80 -3.86
C ILE A 24 -0.91 -6.83 -4.96
N ILE A 25 -0.45 -5.60 -4.87
CA ILE A 25 -0.68 -4.56 -5.89
C ILE A 25 0.32 -4.66 -7.03
N GLY A 26 1.35 -5.47 -6.87
CA GLY A 26 2.36 -5.75 -7.88
C GLY A 26 3.63 -6.34 -7.31
N SER A 27 4.51 -6.70 -8.21
CA SER A 27 5.87 -7.13 -7.90
C SER A 27 6.85 -6.14 -8.49
N VAL A 28 7.94 -5.85 -7.79
CA VAL A 28 9.03 -5.03 -8.26
C VAL A 28 10.32 -5.83 -8.26
N ILE A 29 11.08 -5.72 -9.33
CA ILE A 29 12.43 -6.28 -9.43
C ILE A 29 13.41 -5.15 -9.10
N LEU A 30 14.23 -5.34 -8.08
CA LEU A 30 15.29 -4.40 -7.74
C LEU A 30 16.56 -4.82 -8.50
N GLU A 31 17.06 -3.93 -9.36
CA GLU A 31 18.25 -4.14 -10.17
C GLU A 31 19.40 -3.23 -9.72
N PRO A 32 20.66 -3.67 -9.87
CA PRO A 32 21.82 -2.90 -9.41
C PRO A 32 22.21 -1.72 -10.31
N ASP A 33 21.67 -1.60 -11.53
CA ASP A 33 22.09 -0.58 -12.52
C ASP A 33 20.96 0.45 -12.82
N PRO A 34 21.24 1.76 -12.71
CA PRO A 34 20.27 2.82 -12.97
C PRO A 34 19.96 3.05 -14.46
N ALA A 35 20.60 2.36 -15.40
CA ALA A 35 20.51 2.71 -16.82
C ALA A 35 19.18 2.38 -17.52
N SER A 36 18.25 1.69 -16.87
CA SER A 36 16.99 1.30 -17.51
C SER A 36 15.83 1.17 -16.53
N ILE A 37 15.28 2.27 -16.07
CA ILE A 37 14.01 2.25 -15.31
C ILE A 37 12.87 2.49 -16.30
N PRO A 38 12.04 1.47 -16.63
CA PRO A 38 10.79 1.73 -17.33
C PRO A 38 9.89 2.52 -16.39
N GLN A 39 9.50 3.71 -16.78
CA GLN A 39 8.45 4.44 -16.06
C GLN A 39 7.10 3.77 -16.37
N ALA A 40 6.46 3.20 -15.37
CA ALA A 40 5.06 2.79 -15.48
C ALA A 40 4.21 4.06 -15.65
N SER A 41 3.93 4.43 -16.88
CA SER A 41 3.18 5.65 -17.21
C SER A 41 1.66 5.45 -17.14
N GLU A 42 1.18 4.22 -16.95
CA GLU A 42 -0.24 3.89 -16.97
C GLU A 42 -0.65 3.24 -15.65
N MET A 43 -1.78 3.71 -15.11
CA MET A 43 -2.37 3.09 -13.93
C MET A 43 -3.04 1.77 -14.32
N GLN A 44 -2.66 0.72 -13.62
CA GLN A 44 -3.25 -0.61 -13.78
C GLN A 44 -4.51 -0.72 -12.91
N PRO A 45 -5.62 -1.27 -13.42
CA PRO A 45 -6.80 -1.50 -12.62
C PRO A 45 -6.48 -2.39 -11.42
N LEU A 46 -6.97 -1.99 -10.25
CA LEU A 46 -7.08 -2.83 -9.07
C LEU A 46 -8.57 -3.05 -8.80
N GLY A 47 -8.92 -4.03 -8.03
CA GLY A 47 -10.33 -4.30 -7.74
C GLY A 47 -10.62 -4.37 -6.24
N SER A 48 -9.60 -4.22 -5.42
CA SER A 48 -9.68 -4.45 -3.99
C SER A 48 -10.47 -3.37 -3.27
N THR A 49 -11.47 -3.79 -2.49
CA THR A 49 -12.31 -2.91 -1.68
C THR A 49 -12.05 -3.17 -0.21
N PHE A 50 -11.80 -2.12 0.55
CA PHE A 50 -11.47 -2.16 1.97
C PHE A 50 -12.68 -1.75 2.81
N GLY A 51 -13.08 -2.61 3.74
CA GLY A 51 -14.22 -2.39 4.62
C GLY A 51 -15.56 -2.21 3.90
N GLY A 52 -15.63 -2.51 2.59
CA GLY A 52 -16.81 -2.26 1.77
C GLY A 52 -17.08 -0.79 1.47
N VAL A 53 -16.17 0.12 1.80
CA VAL A 53 -16.37 1.58 1.69
C VAL A 53 -15.31 2.30 0.87
N ILE A 54 -14.07 1.80 0.84
CA ILE A 54 -12.97 2.40 0.07
C ILE A 54 -12.42 1.35 -0.91
N LYS A 55 -12.39 1.69 -2.18
CA LYS A 55 -11.83 0.87 -3.25
C LYS A 55 -10.50 1.43 -3.72
N ALA A 56 -9.49 0.58 -3.84
CA ALA A 56 -8.32 0.87 -4.66
C ALA A 56 -8.72 0.57 -6.11
N ALA A 57 -9.03 1.62 -6.86
CA ALA A 57 -9.55 1.48 -8.22
C ALA A 57 -8.45 1.18 -9.23
N ALA A 58 -7.27 1.79 -9.06
CA ALA A 58 -6.11 1.58 -9.91
C ALA A 58 -4.82 1.93 -9.16
N SER A 59 -3.70 1.40 -9.61
CA SER A 59 -2.38 1.77 -9.13
C SER A 59 -1.39 1.98 -10.28
N SER A 60 -0.38 2.80 -10.01
CA SER A 60 0.81 2.94 -10.84
C SER A 60 2.03 2.69 -9.96
N MET A 61 2.93 1.83 -10.41
CA MET A 61 4.17 1.54 -9.71
C MET A 61 5.26 1.17 -10.71
N PRO A 62 6.54 1.40 -10.39
CA PRO A 62 7.60 0.90 -11.23
C PRO A 62 7.66 -0.64 -11.13
N LEU A 63 7.70 -1.32 -12.28
CA LEU A 63 7.92 -2.77 -12.34
C LEU A 63 9.38 -3.13 -12.02
N THR A 64 10.26 -2.18 -12.20
CA THR A 64 11.69 -2.30 -11.92
C THR A 64 12.19 -1.02 -11.27
N ALA A 65 12.97 -1.13 -10.22
CA ALA A 65 13.61 -0.01 -9.57
C ALA A 65 15.11 -0.28 -9.36
N SER A 66 15.93 0.74 -9.54
CA SER A 66 17.36 0.63 -9.29
C SER A 66 17.70 0.85 -7.83
N LEU A 67 18.63 0.05 -7.34
CA LEU A 67 19.18 0.20 -6.00
C LEU A 67 20.28 1.26 -5.99
N SER A 68 20.04 2.33 -5.25
CA SER A 68 21.07 3.25 -4.80
C SER A 68 20.84 3.58 -3.33
N SER A 69 21.82 4.07 -2.64
CA SER A 69 21.78 4.37 -1.20
C SER A 69 20.71 5.41 -0.78
N SER A 70 19.96 5.93 -1.73
CA SER A 70 18.86 6.88 -1.50
C SER A 70 17.70 6.66 -2.45
N SER A 71 17.52 5.43 -2.96
CA SER A 71 16.43 5.12 -3.89
C SER A 71 15.07 5.25 -3.21
N VAL A 72 14.17 5.93 -3.89
CA VAL A 72 12.76 6.02 -3.53
C VAL A 72 11.96 5.28 -4.58
N ILE A 73 11.19 4.28 -4.15
CA ILE A 73 10.16 3.66 -4.99
C ILE A 73 8.86 4.41 -4.73
N SER A 74 8.24 4.96 -5.77
CA SER A 74 6.95 5.64 -5.63
C SER A 74 5.85 4.78 -6.22
N ALA A 75 4.85 4.45 -5.40
CA ALA A 75 3.60 3.87 -5.85
C ALA A 75 2.51 4.93 -5.77
N SER A 76 1.64 5.00 -6.79
CA SER A 76 0.46 5.86 -6.77
C SER A 76 -0.78 4.99 -6.76
N VAL A 77 -1.76 5.33 -5.93
CA VAL A 77 -3.03 4.61 -5.79
C VAL A 77 -4.19 5.58 -6.01
N LEU A 78 -5.07 5.21 -6.94
CA LEU A 78 -6.35 5.87 -7.14
C LEU A 78 -7.40 5.22 -6.26
N TRP A 79 -7.83 5.93 -5.26
CA TRP A 79 -8.91 5.54 -4.36
C TRP A 79 -10.26 5.99 -4.88
N GLU A 80 -11.29 5.22 -4.59
CA GLU A 80 -12.69 5.56 -4.85
C GLU A 80 -13.54 5.21 -3.64
N ALA A 81 -14.37 6.14 -3.19
CA ALA A 81 -15.38 5.86 -2.20
C ALA A 81 -16.54 5.08 -2.84
N VAL A 82 -16.72 3.83 -2.45
CA VAL A 82 -17.83 2.98 -2.91
C VAL A 82 -18.95 2.88 -1.89
N GLY A 83 -18.72 3.40 -0.70
CA GLY A 83 -19.66 3.60 0.38
C GLY A 83 -19.28 4.85 1.17
N GLN A 84 -19.97 5.11 2.28
CA GLN A 84 -19.63 6.21 3.17
C GLN A 84 -18.67 5.74 4.27
N PRO A 85 -17.41 6.21 4.29
CA PRO A 85 -16.49 5.89 5.37
C PRO A 85 -16.99 6.46 6.71
N ALA A 86 -16.97 5.64 7.75
CA ALA A 86 -17.49 6.05 9.08
C ALA A 86 -16.49 6.91 9.86
N THR A 87 -15.19 6.85 9.51
CA THR A 87 -14.10 7.51 10.21
C THR A 87 -12.95 7.85 9.25
N ASN A 88 -11.88 8.39 9.79
CA ASN A 88 -10.67 8.66 9.03
C ASN A 88 -9.80 7.40 8.98
N TYR A 89 -9.51 6.96 7.77
CA TYR A 89 -8.66 5.82 7.47
C TYR A 89 -7.29 6.24 6.98
N THR A 90 -6.32 5.37 7.20
CA THR A 90 -4.96 5.48 6.70
C THR A 90 -4.71 4.38 5.69
N GLY A 91 -4.25 4.76 4.50
CA GLY A 91 -3.73 3.82 3.51
C GLY A 91 -2.25 3.56 3.76
N TYR A 92 -1.78 2.37 3.45
CA TYR A 92 -0.36 2.04 3.50
C TYR A 92 0.08 1.27 2.25
N VAL A 93 1.35 1.43 1.91
CA VAL A 93 2.06 0.58 0.96
C VAL A 93 3.33 0.11 1.63
N HIS A 94 3.53 -1.20 1.70
CA HIS A 94 4.70 -1.84 2.29
C HIS A 94 5.43 -2.67 1.25
N LEU A 95 6.75 -2.62 1.24
CA LEU A 95 7.63 -3.44 0.44
C LEU A 95 8.12 -4.61 1.27
N LEU A 96 7.84 -5.84 0.84
CA LEU A 96 8.22 -7.06 1.53
C LEU A 96 9.19 -7.88 0.69
N ASP A 97 10.14 -8.54 1.36
CA ASP A 97 11.02 -9.52 0.73
C ASP A 97 10.33 -10.89 0.56
N ALA A 98 11.04 -11.85 -0.04
CA ALA A 98 10.54 -13.19 -0.29
C ALA A 98 10.18 -13.98 0.99
N GLU A 99 10.72 -13.58 2.13
CA GLU A 99 10.41 -14.15 3.45
C GLU A 99 9.27 -13.41 4.15
N GLY A 100 8.65 -12.42 3.48
CA GLY A 100 7.54 -11.63 4.02
C GLY A 100 7.97 -10.58 5.04
N ARG A 101 9.25 -10.21 5.10
CA ARG A 101 9.75 -9.16 6.01
C ARG A 101 9.64 -7.82 5.33
N GLN A 102 9.09 -6.86 6.05
CA GLN A 102 8.98 -5.49 5.55
C GLN A 102 10.36 -4.83 5.44
N GLN A 103 10.70 -4.38 4.25
CA GLN A 103 11.95 -3.66 3.95
C GLN A 103 11.74 -2.16 3.89
N ALA A 104 10.57 -1.71 3.43
CA ALA A 104 10.19 -0.31 3.41
C ALA A 104 8.68 -0.19 3.57
N GLY A 105 8.20 0.99 3.94
CA GLY A 105 6.78 1.25 4.04
C GLY A 105 6.48 2.74 4.08
N PHE A 106 5.26 3.09 3.67
CA PHE A 106 4.76 4.44 3.77
C PHE A 106 3.26 4.42 4.06
N ASP A 107 2.89 5.06 5.15
CA ASP A 107 1.52 5.14 5.64
C ASP A 107 1.05 6.59 5.57
N ARG A 108 -0.18 6.81 5.08
CA ARG A 108 -0.76 8.15 5.04
C ARG A 108 -2.28 8.14 4.85
N ALA A 109 -2.93 9.19 5.32
CA ALA A 109 -4.30 9.47 4.90
C ALA A 109 -4.36 9.68 3.39
N PRO A 110 -5.30 9.06 2.64
CA PRO A 110 -5.32 9.08 1.18
C PRO A 110 -5.25 10.48 0.56
N ALA A 111 -5.99 11.45 1.07
CA ALA A 111 -5.95 12.84 0.59
C ALA A 111 -5.12 13.77 1.48
N ARG A 112 -4.26 13.21 2.33
CA ARG A 112 -3.61 13.95 3.41
C ARG A 112 -4.68 14.58 4.33
N ASP A 113 -4.36 15.69 4.99
CA ASP A 113 -5.31 16.37 5.89
C ASP A 113 -6.33 17.25 5.16
N ARG A 114 -6.24 17.34 3.84
CA ARG A 114 -7.08 18.27 3.05
C ARG A 114 -8.48 17.72 2.78
N PHE A 115 -8.64 16.41 2.70
CA PHE A 115 -9.91 15.75 2.43
C PHE A 115 -9.98 14.42 3.19
N PRO A 116 -10.29 14.46 4.50
CA PRO A 116 -10.33 13.29 5.35
C PRO A 116 -11.37 12.28 4.84
N THR A 117 -11.06 10.98 4.95
CA THR A 117 -11.92 9.92 4.39
C THR A 117 -13.34 9.94 4.98
N ALA A 118 -13.51 10.35 6.23
CA ALA A 118 -14.84 10.51 6.85
C ALA A 118 -15.73 11.55 6.15
N ALA A 119 -15.14 12.46 5.37
CA ALA A 119 -15.87 13.46 4.58
C ALA A 119 -16.19 12.99 3.15
N TRP A 120 -15.68 11.81 2.74
CA TRP A 120 -15.91 11.28 1.41
C TRP A 120 -17.35 10.85 1.20
N ARG A 121 -17.82 11.03 -0.02
CA ARG A 121 -19.13 10.56 -0.49
C ARG A 121 -18.91 9.50 -1.56
N THR A 122 -19.84 8.59 -1.70
CA THR A 122 -19.81 7.58 -2.77
C THR A 122 -19.56 8.24 -4.12
N GLY A 123 -18.55 7.75 -4.84
CA GLY A 123 -18.08 8.29 -6.11
C GLY A 123 -16.91 9.28 -6.01
N ASP A 124 -16.55 9.76 -4.82
CA ASP A 124 -15.36 10.59 -4.65
C ASP A 124 -14.09 9.80 -4.99
N ARG A 125 -13.17 10.43 -5.70
CA ARG A 125 -11.92 9.83 -6.15
C ARG A 125 -10.73 10.66 -5.68
N VAL A 126 -9.70 9.99 -5.20
CA VAL A 126 -8.49 10.59 -4.66
C VAL A 126 -7.26 9.84 -5.14
N LEU A 127 -6.28 10.56 -5.68
CA LEU A 127 -4.97 10.01 -6.02
C LEU A 127 -4.01 10.24 -4.85
N SER A 128 -3.33 9.18 -4.43
CA SER A 128 -2.32 9.23 -3.37
C SER A 128 -0.99 8.66 -3.87
N ASP A 129 0.10 9.32 -3.50
CA ASP A 129 1.46 8.84 -3.76
C ASP A 129 2.07 8.29 -2.48
N PHE A 130 2.74 7.17 -2.58
CA PHE A 130 3.41 6.46 -1.50
C PHE A 130 4.91 6.34 -1.84
N PRO A 131 5.73 7.32 -1.45
CA PRO A 131 7.17 7.26 -1.65
C PRO A 131 7.81 6.35 -0.59
N LEU A 132 8.26 5.17 -1.00
CA LEU A 132 8.95 4.23 -0.14
C LEU A 132 10.45 4.48 -0.22
N GLN A 133 11.02 4.95 0.88
CA GLN A 133 12.47 5.10 1.00
C GLN A 133 13.09 3.73 1.25
N LEU A 134 13.97 3.28 0.35
CA LEU A 134 14.70 2.03 0.56
C LEU A 134 15.80 2.23 1.61
N PRO A 135 15.90 1.32 2.59
CA PRO A 135 17.01 1.36 3.54
C PRO A 135 18.34 0.97 2.88
N GLU A 136 19.43 1.35 3.52
CA GLU A 136 20.76 0.87 3.11
C GLU A 136 20.84 -0.65 3.26
N GLY A 137 21.48 -1.31 2.30
CA GLY A 137 21.70 -2.75 2.35
C GLY A 137 20.58 -3.62 1.81
N VAL A 138 19.52 -3.04 1.25
CA VAL A 138 18.55 -3.81 0.47
C VAL A 138 19.26 -4.48 -0.70
N THR A 139 19.07 -5.78 -0.84
CA THR A 139 19.73 -6.59 -1.89
C THR A 139 18.89 -6.63 -3.17
N PRO A 140 19.52 -6.79 -4.34
CA PRO A 140 18.76 -7.07 -5.56
C PRO A 140 17.92 -8.32 -5.42
N GLY A 141 16.67 -8.29 -5.93
CA GLY A 141 15.76 -9.42 -5.81
C GLY A 141 14.32 -9.07 -6.17
N HIS A 142 13.45 -10.03 -5.95
CA HIS A 142 12.01 -9.87 -6.08
C HIS A 142 11.41 -9.42 -4.74
N TYR A 143 10.56 -8.41 -4.83
CA TYR A 143 9.85 -7.86 -3.69
C TYR A 143 8.38 -7.71 -4.03
N GLU A 144 7.52 -7.79 -3.02
CA GLU A 144 6.09 -7.57 -3.14
C GLU A 144 5.70 -6.22 -2.56
N LEU A 145 4.81 -5.50 -3.23
CA LEU A 145 4.19 -4.29 -2.71
C LEU A 145 2.80 -4.61 -2.18
N TRP A 146 2.66 -4.47 -0.88
CA TRP A 146 1.41 -4.73 -0.17
C TRP A 146 0.66 -3.42 0.07
N LEU A 147 -0.61 -3.40 -0.34
CA LEU A 147 -1.51 -2.28 -0.14
C LEU A 147 -2.55 -2.62 0.91
N GLY A 148 -2.85 -1.68 1.79
CA GLY A 148 -3.93 -1.85 2.74
C GLY A 148 -4.47 -0.54 3.28
N VAL A 149 -5.53 -0.67 4.08
CA VAL A 149 -6.18 0.45 4.77
C VAL A 149 -6.46 0.03 6.20
N TYR A 150 -6.21 0.92 7.13
CA TYR A 150 -6.51 0.70 8.55
C TYR A 150 -7.16 1.91 9.21
N GLU A 151 -7.81 1.65 10.32
CA GLU A 151 -8.30 2.64 11.28
C GLU A 151 -7.36 2.71 12.46
N SER A 152 -7.05 3.94 12.90
CA SER A 152 -6.35 4.17 14.18
C SER A 152 -7.37 4.35 15.28
N ALA A 153 -7.40 3.42 16.22
CA ALA A 153 -8.26 3.47 17.39
C ALA A 153 -7.44 3.61 18.67
N SER A 154 -8.07 3.95 19.78
CA SER A 154 -7.40 4.13 21.08
C SER A 154 -6.68 2.88 21.63
N GLY A 155 -6.94 1.70 21.04
CA GLY A 155 -6.29 0.43 21.37
C GLY A 155 -5.27 -0.07 20.34
N GLY A 156 -4.96 0.71 19.32
CA GLY A 156 -4.04 0.33 18.24
C GLY A 156 -4.64 0.54 16.85
N THR A 157 -4.06 -0.13 15.86
CA THR A 157 -4.53 -0.09 14.48
C THR A 157 -5.36 -1.32 14.14
N VAL A 158 -6.46 -1.12 13.42
CA VAL A 158 -7.35 -2.20 12.96
C VAL A 158 -7.39 -2.16 11.44
N ALA A 159 -6.85 -3.20 10.80
CA ALA A 159 -6.90 -3.32 9.35
C ALA A 159 -8.34 -3.55 8.88
N LEU A 160 -8.72 -2.85 7.81
CA LEU A 160 -9.99 -3.07 7.17
C LEU A 160 -9.97 -4.40 6.40
N PRO A 161 -11.07 -5.18 6.48
CA PRO A 161 -11.18 -6.39 5.67
C PRO A 161 -11.19 -6.04 4.19
N VAL A 162 -10.54 -6.88 3.39
CA VAL A 162 -10.48 -6.74 1.93
C VAL A 162 -11.49 -7.67 1.28
N SER A 163 -12.17 -7.16 0.27
CA SER A 163 -12.92 -7.97 -0.68
C SER A 163 -12.44 -7.63 -2.08
N ASP A 164 -12.05 -8.64 -2.84
CA ASP A 164 -11.67 -8.46 -4.24
C ASP A 164 -12.91 -8.50 -5.11
N SER A 165 -13.03 -7.56 -6.01
CA SER A 165 -14.05 -7.56 -7.06
C SER A 165 -13.49 -8.18 -8.33
N GLY A 166 -13.09 -9.46 -8.27
CA GLY A 166 -12.75 -10.28 -9.44
C GLY A 166 -11.31 -10.13 -9.94
N ASP A 167 -10.81 -11.25 -10.39
CA ASP A 167 -9.59 -11.55 -11.12
C ASP A 167 -8.64 -10.39 -11.42
N ILE A 168 -7.51 -10.40 -10.75
CA ILE A 168 -6.30 -9.75 -11.25
C ILE A 168 -5.72 -10.72 -12.29
N PRO A 169 -5.50 -10.32 -13.55
CA PRO A 169 -4.93 -11.19 -14.57
C PRO A 169 -3.49 -11.59 -14.27
#